data_4331a38b08beddde53699bbbd6d67c9d
#
_entry.id   4331a38b08beddde53699bbbd6d67c9d
#
_cell.length_a   1.000
_cell.length_b   1.000
_cell.length_c   1.000
_cell.angle_alpha   90.00
_cell.angle_beta   90.00
_cell.angle_gamma   90.00
#
_symmetry.space_group_name_H-M   'P 1'
#
loop_
_entity.id
_entity.type
_entity.pdbx_description
1 polymer ?
#
loop_
_entity_poly.entity_id
_entity_poly.type
_entity_poly.pdbx_seq_one_letter_code
_entity_poly.pdbx_strand_id
1 'polypeptide(L)'
;ITYSTENFTLSLNHTITSSTPSTSGGTATSFAIHPSLPTGLAFDNSTGKISGTPEVLQTTAVTYTIWANNSGGSFSDQINVTVNDHSPAPINFYGENITLNYNQTLTPITIVETEPDLIAAGEDHSCAIKADGTVRCWGEGSSYRLGYGNNGDRSTPTATASLGTNRTAVDITAGDTHTCVILDDGTVSCWGSNNYGELGDGTTTTRTTPTQTLSLGRPAIAIEAGFDFTCALMDNGSIMCWGRNHYGQLGRGYTNTSSSSQPTPMYTVPLPTGRHAVSIDIGHYHVCAVLDNGSIACWGPGNSNRLGTGSVANQNTPNVIQFFDASNPAVDVALGRYSGCGLLENGSVT
;
A
#
# COMPACT_ATOMS: atom_id res chain seq x y z
N ILE A 1 19.26 -38.76 17.43
CA ILE A 1 18.93 -37.93 16.28
C ILE A 1 18.23 -36.67 16.79
N THR A 2 18.58 -35.53 16.27
CA THR A 2 17.95 -34.26 16.63
C THR A 2 17.95 -33.30 15.42
N TYR A 3 16.81 -32.71 15.10
CA TYR A 3 16.75 -31.63 14.15
C TYR A 3 16.98 -30.31 14.88
N SER A 4 17.59 -29.33 14.19
CA SER A 4 17.81 -27.98 14.74
C SER A 4 16.52 -27.23 14.98
N THR A 5 15.43 -27.69 14.36
CA THR A 5 14.09 -27.13 14.49
C THR A 5 13.09 -28.27 14.69
N GLU A 6 12.41 -28.30 15.83
CA GLU A 6 11.39 -29.31 16.13
C GLU A 6 10.01 -28.93 15.56
N ASN A 7 9.78 -27.66 15.29
CA ASN A 7 8.52 -27.15 14.73
C ASN A 7 8.80 -26.44 13.41
N PHE A 8 8.39 -27.03 12.31
CA PHE A 8 8.49 -26.46 10.97
C PHE A 8 7.18 -25.75 10.62
N THR A 9 7.22 -24.43 10.56
CA THR A 9 6.14 -23.61 9.98
C THR A 9 6.59 -23.25 8.57
N LEU A 10 5.98 -23.88 7.59
CA LEU A 10 6.32 -23.75 6.17
C LEU A 10 5.28 -22.93 5.45
N SER A 11 5.64 -22.30 4.33
CA SER A 11 4.75 -21.58 3.45
C SER A 11 4.45 -22.39 2.20
N LEU A 12 3.18 -22.48 1.81
CA LEU A 12 2.74 -23.15 0.59
C LEU A 12 3.46 -22.56 -0.63
N ASN A 13 3.89 -23.40 -1.55
CA ASN A 13 4.60 -23.03 -2.78
C ASN A 13 5.95 -22.30 -2.59
N HIS A 14 6.51 -22.31 -1.38
CA HIS A 14 7.86 -21.79 -1.12
C HIS A 14 8.84 -22.90 -0.84
N THR A 15 9.98 -22.90 -1.54
CA THR A 15 11.05 -23.86 -1.33
C THR A 15 11.66 -23.68 0.06
N ILE A 16 11.69 -24.74 0.85
CA ILE A 16 12.25 -24.70 2.20
C ILE A 16 13.78 -24.74 2.18
N THR A 17 14.42 -24.05 3.12
CA THR A 17 15.83 -24.30 3.42
C THR A 17 15.93 -25.73 3.95
N SER A 18 16.72 -26.56 3.28
CA SER A 18 16.85 -27.97 3.65
C SER A 18 17.36 -28.15 5.09
N SER A 19 16.72 -29.04 5.85
CA SER A 19 17.09 -29.37 7.20
C SER A 19 17.66 -30.82 7.25
N THR A 20 18.82 -30.96 7.83
CA THR A 20 19.51 -32.26 8.04
C THR A 20 19.64 -32.49 9.53
N PRO A 21 19.32 -33.69 10.04
CA PRO A 21 19.44 -33.96 11.46
C PRO A 21 20.91 -34.12 11.89
N SER A 22 21.19 -33.83 13.15
CA SER A 22 22.41 -34.26 13.82
C SER A 22 22.18 -35.61 14.53
N THR A 23 23.17 -36.44 14.53
CA THR A 23 23.15 -37.73 15.25
C THR A 23 24.27 -37.75 16.29
N SER A 24 23.96 -38.19 17.52
CA SER A 24 24.95 -38.45 18.56
C SER A 24 24.96 -39.97 18.90
N GLY A 25 26.13 -40.57 19.08
CA GLY A 25 26.26 -41.98 19.51
C GLY A 25 26.50 -42.99 18.42
N GLY A 26 26.86 -42.59 17.22
CA GLY A 26 27.22 -43.48 16.10
C GLY A 26 26.61 -43.06 14.79
N THR A 27 27.26 -43.38 13.67
CA THR A 27 26.79 -43.03 12.33
C THR A 27 25.52 -43.78 11.98
N ALA A 28 24.44 -43.07 11.65
CA ALA A 28 23.24 -43.68 11.10
C ALA A 28 23.54 -44.18 9.68
N THR A 29 23.02 -45.37 9.34
CA THR A 29 23.16 -45.96 8.01
C THR A 29 21.91 -45.81 7.17
N SER A 30 20.77 -45.51 7.80
CA SER A 30 19.51 -45.18 7.12
C SER A 30 18.59 -44.42 8.03
N PHE A 31 17.64 -43.71 7.39
CA PHE A 31 16.58 -42.96 8.07
C PHE A 31 15.22 -43.37 7.53
N ALA A 32 14.19 -43.21 8.35
CA ALA A 32 12.80 -43.43 7.97
C ALA A 32 11.91 -42.35 8.61
N ILE A 33 10.79 -42.00 7.99
CA ILE A 33 9.82 -41.05 8.48
C ILE A 33 8.40 -41.61 8.39
N HIS A 34 7.56 -41.30 9.38
CA HIS A 34 6.13 -41.63 9.37
C HIS A 34 5.33 -40.57 10.15
N PRO A 35 4.17 -40.16 9.64
CA PRO A 35 3.63 -40.46 8.31
C PRO A 35 4.49 -39.88 7.18
N SER A 36 4.10 -40.09 5.93
CA SER A 36 4.74 -39.42 4.77
C SER A 36 4.56 -37.92 4.82
N LEU A 37 5.57 -37.17 4.46
CA LEU A 37 5.51 -35.72 4.37
C LEU A 37 4.42 -35.25 3.37
N PRO A 38 3.91 -34.02 3.52
CA PRO A 38 3.00 -33.42 2.54
C PRO A 38 3.60 -33.43 1.13
N THR A 39 2.73 -33.49 0.13
CA THR A 39 3.11 -33.42 -1.29
C THR A 39 4.00 -32.21 -1.55
N GLY A 40 5.04 -32.39 -2.35
CA GLY A 40 6.04 -31.36 -2.66
C GLY A 40 7.24 -31.34 -1.69
N LEU A 41 7.15 -31.99 -0.53
CA LEU A 41 8.28 -32.22 0.36
C LEU A 41 8.89 -33.61 0.13
N ALA A 42 10.20 -33.68 0.20
CA ALA A 42 10.97 -34.89 0.05
C ALA A 42 11.77 -35.21 1.33
N PHE A 43 11.87 -36.49 1.65
CA PHE A 43 12.71 -37.03 2.71
C PHE A 43 13.77 -37.97 2.13
N ASP A 44 15.03 -37.69 2.41
CA ASP A 44 16.15 -38.50 1.96
C ASP A 44 16.45 -39.57 3.01
N ASN A 45 16.17 -40.82 2.70
CA ASN A 45 16.37 -41.97 3.58
C ASN A 45 17.84 -42.29 3.88
N SER A 46 18.79 -41.72 3.16
CA SER A 46 20.22 -41.91 3.39
C SER A 46 20.83 -40.87 4.35
N THR A 47 20.27 -39.66 4.34
CA THR A 47 20.80 -38.54 5.12
C THR A 47 19.84 -37.99 6.18
N GLY A 48 18.56 -38.38 6.14
CA GLY A 48 17.49 -37.81 6.97
C GLY A 48 17.11 -36.38 6.56
N LYS A 49 17.55 -35.90 5.41
CA LYS A 49 17.33 -34.53 4.95
C LYS A 49 15.91 -34.35 4.51
N ILE A 50 15.28 -33.24 4.98
CA ILE A 50 13.99 -32.76 4.51
C ILE A 50 14.24 -31.58 3.57
N SER A 51 13.60 -31.59 2.40
CA SER A 51 13.75 -30.57 1.37
C SER A 51 12.49 -30.50 0.49
N GLY A 52 12.40 -29.52 -0.41
CA GLY A 52 11.32 -29.40 -1.39
C GLY A 52 10.47 -28.16 -1.18
N THR A 53 9.33 -28.16 -1.87
CA THR A 53 8.35 -27.05 -1.88
C THR A 53 6.99 -27.66 -1.56
N PRO A 54 6.36 -27.35 -0.41
CA PRO A 54 5.06 -27.93 -0.07
C PRO A 54 3.97 -27.43 -1.02
N GLU A 55 3.17 -28.34 -1.54
CA GLU A 55 2.12 -28.09 -2.54
C GLU A 55 0.69 -28.20 -1.96
N VAL A 56 0.57 -28.59 -0.68
CA VAL A 56 -0.71 -28.81 -0.01
C VAL A 56 -0.71 -28.14 1.34
N LEU A 57 -1.81 -27.43 1.65
CA LEU A 57 -2.04 -26.81 2.95
C LEU A 57 -2.16 -27.86 4.06
N GLN A 58 -1.51 -27.60 5.19
CA GLN A 58 -1.59 -28.37 6.42
C GLN A 58 -1.61 -27.40 7.60
N THR A 59 -2.71 -26.69 7.79
CA THR A 59 -2.84 -25.61 8.78
C THR A 59 -2.85 -26.10 10.23
N THR A 60 -3.14 -27.38 10.43
CA THR A 60 -2.98 -28.06 11.72
C THR A 60 -1.64 -28.76 11.77
N ALA A 61 -0.89 -28.57 12.85
CA ALA A 61 0.39 -29.25 13.04
C ALA A 61 0.22 -30.78 13.03
N VAL A 62 0.96 -31.45 12.18
CA VAL A 62 1.04 -32.91 12.14
C VAL A 62 2.42 -33.31 12.65
N THR A 63 2.44 -34.29 13.58
CA THR A 63 3.65 -34.82 14.15
C THR A 63 4.19 -35.94 13.27
N TYR A 64 5.45 -35.85 12.91
CA TYR A 64 6.21 -36.86 12.14
C TYR A 64 7.27 -37.46 13.02
N THR A 65 7.31 -38.80 13.08
CA THR A 65 8.36 -39.51 13.78
C THR A 65 9.44 -39.92 12.77
N ILE A 66 10.69 -39.63 13.10
CA ILE A 66 11.85 -39.93 12.28
C ILE A 66 12.74 -40.89 13.03
N TRP A 67 13.16 -41.95 12.38
CA TRP A 67 14.08 -42.95 12.92
C TRP A 67 15.42 -42.84 12.23
N ALA A 68 16.48 -42.91 13.01
CA ALA A 68 17.86 -43.15 12.54
C ALA A 68 18.29 -44.55 12.95
N ASN A 69 18.72 -45.34 11.98
CA ASN A 69 19.05 -46.76 12.16
C ASN A 69 20.53 -47.03 11.87
N ASN A 70 21.13 -47.92 12.66
CA ASN A 70 22.44 -48.53 12.41
C ASN A 70 22.46 -49.96 12.96
N SER A 71 23.62 -50.64 12.89
CA SER A 71 23.77 -52.01 13.40
C SER A 71 23.57 -52.17 14.92
N GLY A 72 23.59 -51.07 15.67
CA GLY A 72 23.36 -51.06 17.12
C GLY A 72 21.90 -50.82 17.52
N GLY A 73 21.02 -50.50 16.58
CA GLY A 73 19.60 -50.28 16.84
C GLY A 73 18.99 -49.10 16.10
N SER A 74 17.82 -48.68 16.57
CA SER A 74 17.04 -47.57 16.03
C SER A 74 16.76 -46.55 17.13
N PHE A 75 16.95 -45.27 16.81
CA PHE A 75 16.55 -44.14 17.65
C PHE A 75 15.60 -43.22 16.90
N SER A 76 14.59 -42.69 17.59
CA SER A 76 13.62 -41.83 16.95
C SER A 76 13.56 -40.45 17.62
N ASP A 77 13.11 -39.45 16.84
CA ASP A 77 12.78 -38.11 17.26
C ASP A 77 11.49 -37.66 16.56
N GLN A 78 10.88 -36.61 17.04
CA GLN A 78 9.64 -36.09 16.49
C GLN A 78 9.79 -34.64 16.05
N ILE A 79 9.18 -34.33 14.89
CA ILE A 79 9.02 -32.97 14.39
C ILE A 79 7.55 -32.69 14.14
N ASN A 80 7.14 -31.43 14.30
CA ASN A 80 5.82 -30.96 13.91
C ASN A 80 5.94 -30.14 12.63
N VAL A 81 5.09 -30.40 11.67
CA VAL A 81 5.06 -29.65 10.40
C VAL A 81 3.68 -29.01 10.25
N THR A 82 3.68 -27.72 9.96
CA THR A 82 2.52 -26.93 9.52
C THR A 82 2.85 -26.34 8.17
N VAL A 83 1.92 -26.34 7.24
CA VAL A 83 2.01 -25.63 5.95
C VAL A 83 0.87 -24.62 5.90
N ASN A 84 1.20 -23.38 6.08
CA ASN A 84 0.26 -22.27 6.01
C ASN A 84 0.23 -21.69 4.60
N ASP A 85 -0.93 -21.15 4.23
CA ASP A 85 -0.97 -20.25 3.09
C ASP A 85 -0.09 -19.04 3.45
N HIS A 86 0.86 -18.74 2.59
CA HIS A 86 1.56 -17.48 2.70
C HIS A 86 0.55 -16.43 2.27
N SER A 87 0.12 -15.54 3.17
CA SER A 87 -0.51 -14.32 2.71
C SER A 87 0.40 -13.76 1.62
N PRO A 88 -0.05 -13.65 0.38
CA PRO A 88 0.76 -13.03 -0.64
C PRO A 88 1.23 -11.70 -0.04
N ALA A 89 2.53 -11.41 -0.13
CA ALA A 89 2.98 -10.04 0.02
C ALA A 89 1.99 -9.19 -0.77
N PRO A 90 1.47 -8.07 -0.23
CA PRO A 90 0.49 -7.30 -0.95
C PRO A 90 1.07 -7.05 -2.34
N ILE A 91 0.53 -7.77 -3.32
CA ILE A 91 0.81 -7.45 -4.71
C ILE A 91 0.01 -6.17 -4.89
N ASN A 92 0.68 -5.05 -4.76
CA ASN A 92 0.12 -3.76 -5.10
C ASN A 92 -0.03 -3.74 -6.62
N PHE A 93 -1.13 -4.28 -7.12
CA PHE A 93 -1.63 -3.91 -8.41
C PHE A 93 -2.23 -2.53 -8.22
N TYR A 94 -1.49 -1.51 -8.60
CA TYR A 94 -1.97 -0.14 -8.62
C TYR A 94 -3.28 -0.09 -9.40
N GLY A 95 -4.41 0.05 -8.67
CA GLY A 95 -5.75 0.24 -9.26
C GLY A 95 -6.57 -1.00 -9.58
N GLU A 96 -6.13 -2.23 -9.30
CA GLU A 96 -6.97 -3.42 -9.52
C GLU A 96 -6.98 -4.36 -8.31
N ASN A 97 -8.15 -4.49 -7.68
CA ASN A 97 -8.41 -5.54 -6.71
C ASN A 97 -8.53 -6.88 -7.43
N ILE A 98 -7.47 -7.70 -7.44
CA ILE A 98 -7.58 -9.08 -7.90
C ILE A 98 -8.12 -9.92 -6.74
N THR A 99 -9.40 -10.23 -6.78
CA THR A 99 -9.99 -11.23 -5.89
C THR A 99 -9.61 -12.61 -6.37
N LEU A 100 -8.69 -13.27 -5.69
CA LEU A 100 -8.34 -14.66 -5.94
C LEU A 100 -9.38 -15.55 -5.28
N ASN A 101 -10.28 -16.14 -6.06
CA ASN A 101 -11.18 -17.18 -5.59
C ASN A 101 -10.41 -18.51 -5.48
N TYR A 102 -10.48 -19.14 -4.32
CA TYR A 102 -9.97 -20.49 -4.08
C TYR A 102 -10.57 -21.46 -5.13
N ASN A 103 -9.70 -22.22 -5.82
CA ASN A 103 -10.01 -23.20 -6.89
C ASN A 103 -10.21 -22.66 -8.32
N GLN A 104 -9.78 -21.47 -8.69
CA GLN A 104 -9.64 -21.15 -10.11
C GLN A 104 -8.21 -21.41 -10.58
N THR A 105 -8.09 -22.17 -11.68
CA THR A 105 -6.83 -22.28 -12.41
C THR A 105 -6.54 -20.94 -13.04
N LEU A 106 -5.60 -20.19 -12.47
CA LEU A 106 -5.11 -18.95 -13.08
C LEU A 106 -4.43 -19.33 -14.39
N THR A 107 -4.93 -18.82 -15.52
CA THR A 107 -4.07 -18.71 -16.70
C THR A 107 -2.89 -17.82 -16.29
N PRO A 108 -1.63 -18.22 -16.62
CA PRO A 108 -0.48 -17.41 -16.26
C PRO A 108 -0.70 -15.99 -16.76
N ILE A 109 -0.90 -15.03 -15.85
CA ILE A 109 -0.78 -13.63 -16.19
C ILE A 109 0.73 -13.47 -16.42
N THR A 110 1.13 -13.38 -17.68
CA THR A 110 2.48 -12.97 -18.01
C THR A 110 2.56 -11.51 -17.57
N ILE A 111 3.11 -11.30 -16.37
CA ILE A 111 3.55 -9.97 -15.97
C ILE A 111 4.69 -9.66 -16.94
N VAL A 112 4.36 -8.98 -18.03
CA VAL A 112 5.39 -8.26 -18.77
C VAL A 112 5.81 -7.17 -17.79
N GLU A 113 6.98 -7.33 -17.17
CA GLU A 113 7.63 -6.30 -16.36
C GLU A 113 8.00 -5.11 -17.24
N THR A 114 7.02 -4.43 -17.78
CA THR A 114 7.11 -3.01 -18.02
C THR A 114 6.51 -2.39 -16.77
N GLU A 115 7.33 -2.18 -15.75
CA GLU A 115 6.90 -1.40 -14.60
C GLU A 115 6.33 -0.09 -15.13
N PRO A 116 5.02 0.19 -14.95
CA PRO A 116 4.49 1.47 -15.39
C PRO A 116 5.23 2.54 -14.60
N ASP A 117 5.86 3.48 -15.27
CA ASP A 117 6.28 4.70 -14.62
C ASP A 117 5.01 5.31 -14.03
N LEU A 118 4.90 5.34 -12.69
CA LEU A 118 3.82 6.05 -12.03
C LEU A 118 3.95 7.52 -12.37
N ILE A 119 2.87 8.12 -12.84
CA ILE A 119 2.87 9.49 -13.29
C ILE A 119 1.80 10.30 -12.53
N ALA A 120 2.17 11.47 -12.06
CA ALA A 120 1.27 12.44 -11.46
C ALA A 120 1.33 13.75 -12.24
N ALA A 121 0.17 14.38 -12.44
CA ALA A 121 0.05 15.67 -13.12
C ALA A 121 -0.60 16.68 -12.17
N GLY A 122 0.13 17.76 -11.88
CA GLY A 122 -0.39 18.95 -11.22
C GLY A 122 -1.01 19.92 -12.24
N GLU A 123 -1.21 21.19 -11.85
CA GLU A 123 -1.76 22.19 -12.77
C GLU A 123 -0.79 22.50 -13.94
N ASP A 124 0.48 22.76 -13.64
CA ASP A 124 1.48 23.18 -14.63
C ASP A 124 2.77 22.31 -14.59
N HIS A 125 2.78 21.19 -13.89
CA HIS A 125 3.92 20.29 -13.84
C HIS A 125 3.47 18.83 -13.80
N SER A 126 4.40 17.96 -14.15
CA SER A 126 4.21 16.52 -14.09
C SER A 126 5.43 15.87 -13.45
N CYS A 127 5.21 14.77 -12.75
CA CYS A 127 6.27 13.97 -12.15
C CYS A 127 6.02 12.49 -12.42
N ALA A 128 7.08 11.70 -12.51
CA ALA A 128 7.01 10.25 -12.69
C ALA A 128 8.02 9.54 -11.79
N ILE A 129 7.63 8.39 -11.27
CA ILE A 129 8.52 7.45 -10.61
C ILE A 129 9.06 6.49 -11.67
N LYS A 130 10.37 6.34 -11.71
CA LYS A 130 11.04 5.38 -12.57
C LYS A 130 11.06 3.99 -11.93
N ALA A 131 11.29 2.94 -12.71
CA ALA A 131 11.42 1.57 -12.25
C ALA A 131 12.46 1.37 -11.11
N ASP A 132 13.47 2.25 -11.05
CA ASP A 132 14.47 2.27 -9.98
C ASP A 132 14.02 3.05 -8.72
N GLY A 133 12.76 3.51 -8.68
CA GLY A 133 12.18 4.30 -7.59
C GLY A 133 12.67 5.75 -7.52
N THR A 134 13.43 6.22 -8.51
CA THR A 134 13.81 7.63 -8.61
C THR A 134 12.68 8.47 -9.21
N VAL A 135 12.59 9.73 -8.81
CA VAL A 135 11.55 10.65 -9.29
C VAL A 135 12.12 11.64 -10.29
N ARG A 136 11.36 11.88 -11.35
CA ARG A 136 11.66 12.92 -12.36
C ARG A 136 10.44 13.82 -12.52
N CYS A 137 10.69 15.13 -12.53
CA CYS A 137 9.65 16.14 -12.74
C CYS A 137 10.00 17.05 -13.91
N TRP A 138 8.96 17.61 -14.56
CA TRP A 138 9.08 18.56 -15.67
C TRP A 138 7.85 19.51 -15.69
N GLY A 139 7.93 20.57 -16.46
CA GLY A 139 6.93 21.61 -16.54
C GLY A 139 7.40 22.90 -15.84
N GLU A 140 6.48 23.66 -15.29
CA GLU A 140 6.76 24.88 -14.56
C GLU A 140 7.46 24.61 -13.25
N GLY A 141 8.57 25.31 -13.00
CA GLY A 141 9.39 25.14 -11.80
C GLY A 141 9.13 26.16 -10.69
N SER A 142 8.25 27.14 -10.90
CA SER A 142 7.92 28.11 -9.89
C SER A 142 7.45 27.44 -8.60
N SER A 143 7.60 28.11 -7.46
CA SER A 143 7.32 27.54 -6.14
C SER A 143 8.13 26.29 -5.80
N TYR A 144 9.18 25.96 -6.58
CA TYR A 144 10.03 24.78 -6.39
C TYR A 144 9.32 23.43 -6.52
N ARG A 145 8.17 23.40 -7.23
CA ARG A 145 7.32 22.21 -7.38
C ARG A 145 8.01 21.01 -8.05
N LEU A 146 9.14 21.25 -8.77
CA LEU A 146 9.93 20.21 -9.42
C LEU A 146 10.99 19.54 -8.50
N GLY A 147 11.25 20.09 -7.31
CA GLY A 147 12.03 19.44 -6.25
C GLY A 147 13.53 19.26 -6.47
N TYR A 148 14.16 19.96 -7.44
CA TYR A 148 15.59 19.82 -7.74
C TYR A 148 16.45 20.98 -7.17
N GLY A 149 15.92 21.79 -6.26
CA GLY A 149 16.65 22.82 -5.52
C GLY A 149 16.59 24.22 -6.10
N ASN A 150 16.01 24.43 -7.30
CA ASN A 150 15.73 25.76 -7.86
C ASN A 150 14.35 25.81 -8.53
N ASN A 151 13.92 26.99 -8.94
CA ASN A 151 12.57 27.26 -9.44
C ASN A 151 12.51 27.50 -10.96
N GLY A 152 13.50 27.03 -11.72
CA GLY A 152 13.46 27.15 -13.19
C GLY A 152 12.63 26.04 -13.82
N ASP A 153 11.96 26.35 -14.93
CA ASP A 153 11.16 25.38 -15.68
C ASP A 153 12.02 24.25 -16.29
N ARG A 154 11.40 23.12 -16.54
CA ARG A 154 12.02 21.98 -17.23
C ARG A 154 11.13 21.49 -18.35
N SER A 155 11.64 21.55 -19.56
CA SER A 155 10.97 21.01 -20.75
C SER A 155 11.16 19.49 -20.92
N THR A 156 11.99 18.88 -20.07
CA THR A 156 12.27 17.44 -20.10
C THR A 156 12.30 16.88 -18.67
N PRO A 157 11.93 15.60 -18.49
CA PRO A 157 11.96 14.95 -17.18
C PRO A 157 13.33 15.05 -16.50
N THR A 158 13.42 15.83 -15.44
CA THR A 158 14.65 16.11 -14.68
C THR A 158 14.55 15.45 -13.31
N ALA A 159 15.64 14.81 -12.85
CA ALA A 159 15.69 14.17 -11.55
C ALA A 159 15.47 15.19 -10.43
N THR A 160 14.65 14.86 -9.44
CA THR A 160 14.54 15.60 -8.20
C THR A 160 15.82 15.49 -7.37
N ALA A 161 15.95 16.27 -6.32
CA ALA A 161 16.97 16.00 -5.31
C ALA A 161 16.69 14.66 -4.61
N SER A 162 17.66 14.18 -3.82
CA SER A 162 17.55 12.89 -3.12
C SER A 162 16.30 12.81 -2.23
N LEU A 163 15.63 11.67 -2.26
CA LEU A 163 14.52 11.32 -1.36
C LEU A 163 14.99 10.88 0.03
N GLY A 164 16.30 10.77 0.25
CA GLY A 164 16.92 10.25 1.47
C GLY A 164 17.89 9.10 1.16
N THR A 165 18.68 8.69 2.14
CA THR A 165 19.66 7.60 1.96
C THR A 165 18.94 6.27 1.78
N ASN A 166 19.19 5.61 0.63
CA ASN A 166 18.59 4.33 0.27
C ASN A 166 17.04 4.34 0.28
N ARG A 167 16.43 5.46 -0.11
CA ARG A 167 14.98 5.60 -0.24
C ARG A 167 14.56 5.63 -1.69
N THR A 168 13.46 4.96 -1.98
CA THR A 168 12.79 4.96 -3.28
C THR A 168 11.35 5.41 -3.11
N ALA A 169 10.79 6.04 -4.13
CA ALA A 169 9.38 6.39 -4.16
C ALA A 169 8.56 5.19 -4.66
N VAL A 170 7.39 4.98 -4.06
CA VAL A 170 6.43 3.91 -4.42
C VAL A 170 5.07 4.45 -4.83
N ASP A 171 4.78 5.71 -4.50
CA ASP A 171 3.58 6.43 -4.95
C ASP A 171 3.88 7.92 -5.07
N ILE A 172 3.16 8.63 -5.94
CA ILE A 172 3.40 10.04 -6.24
C ILE A 172 2.12 10.78 -6.56
N THR A 173 2.00 11.98 -6.03
CA THR A 173 0.91 12.90 -6.36
C THR A 173 1.43 14.31 -6.60
N ALA A 174 0.71 15.08 -7.41
CA ALA A 174 1.03 16.46 -7.73
C ALA A 174 -0.20 17.35 -7.55
N GLY A 175 -0.10 18.29 -6.63
CA GLY A 175 -1.10 19.35 -6.45
C GLY A 175 -0.89 20.50 -7.42
N ASP A 176 -1.44 21.68 -7.09
CA ASP A 176 -1.25 22.87 -7.92
C ASP A 176 0.23 23.31 -7.96
N THR A 177 0.82 23.48 -6.79
CA THR A 177 2.18 24.05 -6.64
C THR A 177 3.09 23.21 -5.74
N HIS A 178 2.71 21.97 -5.41
CA HIS A 178 3.50 21.07 -4.59
C HIS A 178 3.44 19.64 -5.12
N THR A 179 4.35 18.81 -4.70
CA THR A 179 4.45 17.40 -5.06
C THR A 179 4.74 16.59 -3.80
N CYS A 180 4.13 15.42 -3.67
CA CYS A 180 4.37 14.49 -2.58
C CYS A 180 4.60 13.07 -3.11
N VAL A 181 5.40 12.29 -2.37
CA VAL A 181 5.66 10.88 -2.65
C VAL A 181 5.53 10.06 -1.37
N ILE A 182 5.07 8.83 -1.50
CA ILE A 182 5.26 7.80 -0.47
C ILE A 182 6.58 7.11 -0.76
N LEU A 183 7.35 6.87 0.28
CA LEU A 183 8.62 6.16 0.22
C LEU A 183 8.42 4.66 0.52
N ASP A 184 9.41 3.86 0.17
CA ASP A 184 9.46 2.40 0.37
C ASP A 184 9.24 1.92 1.81
N ASP A 185 9.36 2.82 2.80
CA ASP A 185 9.06 2.55 4.21
C ASP A 185 7.69 3.06 4.67
N GLY A 186 6.85 3.54 3.74
CA GLY A 186 5.53 4.10 4.03
C GLY A 186 5.55 5.51 4.62
N THR A 187 6.72 6.16 4.72
CA THR A 187 6.79 7.58 5.08
C THR A 187 6.54 8.47 3.87
N VAL A 188 6.22 9.73 4.10
CA VAL A 188 5.88 10.69 3.05
C VAL A 188 6.92 11.79 2.98
N SER A 189 7.32 12.19 1.78
CA SER A 189 8.15 13.37 1.51
C SER A 189 7.46 14.29 0.52
N CYS A 190 7.45 15.59 0.82
CA CYS A 190 6.82 16.61 -0.01
C CYS A 190 7.76 17.76 -0.30
N TRP A 191 7.50 18.51 -1.38
CA TRP A 191 8.23 19.71 -1.76
C TRP A 191 7.36 20.66 -2.57
N GLY A 192 7.82 21.88 -2.75
CA GLY A 192 7.10 22.94 -3.43
C GLY A 192 6.56 23.99 -2.46
N SER A 193 5.45 24.63 -2.84
CA SER A 193 4.72 25.60 -2.00
C SER A 193 4.29 25.00 -0.67
N ASN A 194 4.25 25.83 0.37
CA ASN A 194 3.82 25.42 1.71
C ASN A 194 3.06 26.54 2.45
N ASN A 195 2.40 27.43 1.73
CA ASN A 195 1.77 28.60 2.31
C ASN A 195 0.64 28.25 3.29
N TYR A 196 -0.02 27.11 3.07
CA TYR A 196 -1.10 26.59 3.92
C TYR A 196 -0.67 25.38 4.75
N GLY A 197 0.60 24.98 4.69
CA GLY A 197 1.09 23.79 5.36
C GLY A 197 0.84 22.50 4.57
N GLU A 198 0.67 22.60 3.25
CA GLU A 198 0.35 21.51 2.33
C GLU A 198 1.44 20.44 2.25
N LEU A 199 2.66 20.72 2.75
CA LEU A 199 3.75 19.75 2.83
C LEU A 199 3.73 18.89 4.11
N GLY A 200 2.95 19.27 5.13
CA GLY A 200 2.77 18.46 6.35
C GLY A 200 4.01 18.35 7.25
N ASP A 201 5.01 19.21 7.06
CA ASP A 201 6.28 19.19 7.82
C ASP A 201 6.24 20.00 9.14
N GLY A 202 5.05 20.43 9.57
CA GLY A 202 4.84 21.25 10.77
C GLY A 202 5.10 22.74 10.55
N THR A 203 5.45 23.16 9.34
CA THR A 203 5.76 24.55 8.99
C THR A 203 4.90 25.05 7.84
N THR A 204 5.07 26.32 7.48
CA THR A 204 4.52 26.92 6.26
C THR A 204 5.64 27.43 5.34
N THR A 205 6.81 26.82 5.45
CA THR A 205 8.00 27.20 4.67
C THR A 205 8.08 26.36 3.41
N THR A 206 8.10 27.00 2.24
CA THR A 206 8.36 26.36 0.95
C THR A 206 9.62 25.49 1.00
N ARG A 207 9.54 24.29 0.44
CA ARG A 207 10.68 23.37 0.37
C ARG A 207 11.15 23.24 -1.07
N THR A 208 12.43 23.49 -1.26
CA THR A 208 13.05 23.47 -2.59
C THR A 208 13.42 22.07 -3.06
N THR A 209 13.43 21.12 -2.13
CA THR A 209 13.80 19.70 -2.32
C THR A 209 12.89 18.80 -1.49
N PRO A 210 12.79 17.50 -1.80
CA PRO A 210 12.03 16.56 -1.00
C PRO A 210 12.34 16.67 0.49
N THR A 211 11.31 16.88 1.29
CA THR A 211 11.38 17.06 2.75
C THR A 211 10.34 16.15 3.39
N GLN A 212 10.76 15.38 4.39
CA GLN A 212 9.88 14.44 5.06
C GLN A 212 8.78 15.19 5.84
N THR A 213 7.55 14.70 5.76
CA THR A 213 6.44 15.17 6.59
C THR A 213 6.67 14.82 8.05
N LEU A 214 5.90 15.41 8.96
CA LEU A 214 5.80 14.89 10.33
C LEU A 214 5.31 13.43 10.30
N SER A 215 5.72 12.67 11.32
CA SER A 215 5.32 11.26 11.41
C SER A 215 3.80 11.10 11.35
N LEU A 216 3.35 10.23 10.46
CA LEU A 216 1.94 9.85 10.33
C LEU A 216 1.53 8.78 11.35
N GLY A 217 2.49 8.23 12.11
CA GLY A 217 2.28 7.19 13.11
C GLY A 217 2.01 5.78 12.53
N ARG A 218 1.74 5.68 11.24
CA ARG A 218 1.50 4.44 10.47
C ARG A 218 2.00 4.63 9.04
N PRO A 219 2.26 3.54 8.30
CA PRO A 219 2.56 3.63 6.88
C PRO A 219 1.40 4.21 6.07
N ALA A 220 1.69 5.14 5.16
CA ALA A 220 0.79 5.55 4.10
C ALA A 220 0.81 4.51 2.97
N ILE A 221 -0.35 4.24 2.36
CA ILE A 221 -0.51 3.30 1.23
C ILE A 221 -1.02 3.98 -0.04
N ALA A 222 -1.59 5.19 0.07
CA ALA A 222 -1.90 6.06 -1.06
C ALA A 222 -1.79 7.51 -0.61
N ILE A 223 -1.43 8.39 -1.54
CA ILE A 223 -1.31 9.83 -1.30
C ILE A 223 -1.90 10.62 -2.45
N GLU A 224 -2.70 11.64 -2.09
CA GLU A 224 -3.35 12.50 -3.06
C GLU A 224 -3.19 13.97 -2.68
N ALA A 225 -3.04 14.84 -3.70
CA ALA A 225 -2.87 16.28 -3.55
C ALA A 225 -3.94 17.06 -4.30
N GLY A 226 -4.54 18.01 -3.61
CA GLY A 226 -5.42 19.01 -4.20
C GLY A 226 -4.70 20.34 -4.46
N PHE A 227 -5.45 21.44 -4.52
CA PHE A 227 -4.90 22.75 -4.83
C PHE A 227 -3.84 23.20 -3.81
N ASP A 228 -4.17 23.22 -2.52
CA ASP A 228 -3.31 23.64 -1.42
C ASP A 228 -3.43 22.69 -0.21
N PHE A 229 -3.69 21.42 -0.42
CA PHE A 229 -3.83 20.44 0.64
C PHE A 229 -3.47 19.04 0.14
N THR A 230 -3.18 18.16 1.07
CA THR A 230 -2.77 16.77 0.80
C THR A 230 -3.51 15.85 1.75
N CYS A 231 -3.89 14.67 1.28
CA CYS A 231 -4.40 13.58 2.11
C CYS A 231 -3.64 12.30 1.84
N ALA A 232 -3.45 11.48 2.86
CA ALA A 232 -2.88 10.16 2.79
C ALA A 232 -3.87 9.12 3.34
N LEU A 233 -4.00 8.02 2.62
CA LEU A 233 -4.68 6.81 3.08
C LEU A 233 -3.66 5.94 3.82
N MET A 234 -4.00 5.55 5.03
CA MET A 234 -3.15 4.75 5.89
C MET A 234 -3.44 3.25 5.71
N ASP A 235 -2.50 2.40 6.07
CA ASP A 235 -2.57 0.93 5.99
C ASP A 235 -3.76 0.30 6.75
N ASN A 236 -4.38 1.03 7.66
CA ASN A 236 -5.58 0.60 8.39
C ASN A 236 -6.88 1.20 7.82
N GLY A 237 -6.82 1.87 6.66
CA GLY A 237 -7.96 2.51 6.03
C GLY A 237 -8.43 3.82 6.67
N SER A 238 -7.69 4.39 7.63
CA SER A 238 -7.93 5.75 8.09
C SER A 238 -7.30 6.77 7.15
N ILE A 239 -7.80 8.01 7.15
CA ILE A 239 -7.32 9.08 6.28
C ILE A 239 -6.77 10.22 7.14
N MET A 240 -5.59 10.70 6.79
CA MET A 240 -5.00 11.91 7.34
C MET A 240 -4.90 12.97 6.27
N CYS A 241 -5.30 14.21 6.60
CA CYS A 241 -5.20 15.34 5.68
C CYS A 241 -4.49 16.53 6.35
N TRP A 242 -3.87 17.39 5.55
CA TRP A 242 -3.19 18.61 6.00
C TRP A 242 -3.15 19.68 4.91
N GLY A 243 -2.83 20.91 5.27
CA GLY A 243 -2.83 22.04 4.37
C GLY A 243 -4.05 22.96 4.58
N ARG A 244 -4.62 23.45 3.51
CA ARG A 244 -5.76 24.37 3.53
C ARG A 244 -7.05 23.69 3.95
N ASN A 245 -7.84 24.38 4.80
CA ASN A 245 -9.15 23.87 5.29
C ASN A 245 -10.26 24.93 5.21
N HIS A 246 -10.21 25.77 4.23
CA HIS A 246 -11.16 26.90 4.09
C HIS A 246 -12.59 26.45 3.81
N TYR A 247 -12.75 25.33 3.14
CA TYR A 247 -14.04 24.76 2.75
C TYR A 247 -14.38 23.46 3.46
N GLY A 248 -13.58 23.05 4.46
CA GLY A 248 -13.76 21.77 5.16
C GLY A 248 -13.10 20.59 4.44
N GLN A 249 -12.22 20.83 3.46
CA GLN A 249 -11.57 19.80 2.65
C GLN A 249 -10.69 18.83 3.45
N LEU A 250 -10.28 19.17 4.66
CA LEU A 250 -9.55 18.25 5.53
C LEU A 250 -10.46 17.27 6.30
N GLY A 251 -11.78 17.39 6.17
CA GLY A 251 -12.73 16.44 6.77
C GLY A 251 -12.73 16.41 8.31
N ARG A 252 -12.33 17.49 8.99
CA ARG A 252 -12.09 17.54 10.45
C ARG A 252 -13.30 18.01 11.26
N GLY A 253 -14.48 18.19 10.64
CA GLY A 253 -15.69 18.67 11.33
C GLY A 253 -15.76 20.19 11.51
N TYR A 254 -14.75 20.93 11.03
CA TYR A 254 -14.69 22.38 11.09
C TYR A 254 -14.04 22.96 9.83
N THR A 255 -14.22 24.25 9.64
CA THR A 255 -13.51 25.04 8.60
C THR A 255 -12.64 26.08 9.26
N ASN A 256 -11.59 26.47 8.57
CA ASN A 256 -10.70 27.53 9.03
C ASN A 256 -10.99 28.86 8.29
N THR A 257 -10.55 29.97 8.86
CA THR A 257 -10.51 31.25 8.14
C THR A 257 -9.51 31.20 6.99
N SER A 258 -9.67 32.07 6.00
CA SER A 258 -8.91 32.06 4.74
C SER A 258 -7.37 32.13 4.90
N SER A 259 -6.88 32.56 6.05
CA SER A 259 -5.45 32.70 6.34
C SER A 259 -4.88 31.62 7.26
N SER A 260 -5.69 30.65 7.68
CA SER A 260 -5.23 29.62 8.63
C SER A 260 -4.63 28.41 7.88
N SER A 261 -3.36 28.13 8.15
CA SER A 261 -2.67 26.92 7.69
C SER A 261 -2.86 25.76 8.66
N GLN A 262 -2.81 24.55 8.12
CA GLN A 262 -2.83 23.28 8.91
C GLN A 262 -1.62 22.44 8.55
N PRO A 263 -0.41 22.81 9.01
CA PRO A 263 0.83 22.19 8.57
C PRO A 263 1.11 20.80 9.18
N THR A 264 0.23 20.34 10.05
CA THR A 264 0.39 19.06 10.74
C THR A 264 -0.61 18.05 10.20
N PRO A 265 -0.16 16.88 9.71
CA PRO A 265 -1.04 15.79 9.37
C PRO A 265 -1.93 15.39 10.55
N MET A 266 -3.23 15.30 10.32
CA MET A 266 -4.20 14.86 11.33
C MET A 266 -5.29 14.03 10.67
N TYR A 267 -5.85 13.08 11.43
CA TYR A 267 -6.98 12.29 10.97
C TYR A 267 -8.19 13.16 10.63
N THR A 268 -8.93 12.75 9.63
CA THR A 268 -10.31 13.19 9.42
C THR A 268 -11.16 12.83 10.64
N VAL A 269 -12.38 13.37 10.77
CA VAL A 269 -13.34 12.75 11.68
C VAL A 269 -13.56 11.30 11.24
N PRO A 270 -13.93 10.39 12.16
CA PRO A 270 -14.14 9.00 11.80
C PRO A 270 -15.07 8.83 10.60
N LEU A 271 -14.69 7.95 9.70
CA LEU A 271 -15.56 7.46 8.63
C LEU A 271 -16.83 6.82 9.25
N PRO A 272 -17.91 6.62 8.48
CA PRO A 272 -19.12 5.98 9.00
C PRO A 272 -18.82 4.74 9.83
N THR A 273 -19.56 4.53 10.90
CA THR A 273 -19.28 3.53 11.96
C THR A 273 -18.94 2.16 11.40
N GLY A 274 -17.76 1.67 11.75
CA GLY A 274 -17.27 0.35 11.37
C GLY A 274 -16.71 0.28 9.93
N ARG A 275 -16.52 1.42 9.25
CA ARG A 275 -15.98 1.44 7.88
C ARG A 275 -14.56 2.00 7.86
N HIS A 276 -13.82 1.58 6.84
CA HIS A 276 -12.49 2.09 6.50
C HIS A 276 -12.42 2.38 5.00
N ALA A 277 -11.55 3.28 4.61
CA ALA A 277 -11.34 3.60 3.20
C ALA A 277 -10.41 2.56 2.55
N VAL A 278 -10.69 2.24 1.29
CA VAL A 278 -9.88 1.35 0.45
C VAL A 278 -9.25 2.09 -0.73
N SER A 279 -9.83 3.24 -1.12
CA SER A 279 -9.28 4.14 -2.13
C SER A 279 -9.64 5.57 -1.75
N ILE A 280 -8.82 6.54 -2.15
CA ILE A 280 -9.08 7.98 -2.07
C ILE A 280 -8.72 8.65 -3.38
N ASP A 281 -9.45 9.71 -3.72
CA ASP A 281 -9.03 10.65 -4.75
C ASP A 281 -9.38 12.08 -4.36
N ILE A 282 -8.65 13.04 -4.92
CA ILE A 282 -8.76 14.46 -4.62
C ILE A 282 -8.96 15.26 -5.90
N GLY A 283 -10.07 16.00 -5.93
CA GLY A 283 -10.24 17.07 -6.90
C GLY A 283 -9.57 18.37 -6.43
N HIS A 284 -9.93 19.49 -7.05
CA HIS A 284 -9.28 20.77 -6.72
C HIS A 284 -9.41 21.18 -5.24
N TYR A 285 -10.57 20.95 -4.59
CA TYR A 285 -10.81 21.28 -3.17
C TYR A 285 -11.65 20.23 -2.44
N HIS A 286 -12.00 19.13 -3.06
CA HIS A 286 -12.85 18.12 -2.46
C HIS A 286 -12.18 16.76 -2.52
N VAL A 287 -12.60 15.89 -1.64
CA VAL A 287 -12.07 14.53 -1.48
C VAL A 287 -13.22 13.55 -1.54
N CYS A 288 -13.02 12.43 -2.18
CA CYS A 288 -13.89 11.27 -2.06
C CYS A 288 -13.06 10.03 -1.71
N ALA A 289 -13.65 9.15 -0.94
CA ALA A 289 -13.07 7.88 -0.56
C ALA A 289 -14.05 6.75 -0.87
N VAL A 290 -13.57 5.67 -1.44
CA VAL A 290 -14.31 4.40 -1.52
C VAL A 290 -14.12 3.68 -0.21
N LEU A 291 -15.22 3.20 0.37
CA LEU A 291 -15.21 2.46 1.63
C LEU A 291 -15.21 0.94 1.37
N ASP A 292 -14.81 0.17 2.37
CA ASP A 292 -14.72 -1.30 2.36
C ASP A 292 -16.01 -2.04 1.97
N ASN A 293 -17.14 -1.36 1.98
CA ASN A 293 -18.43 -1.89 1.52
C ASN A 293 -18.84 -1.37 0.14
N GLY A 294 -17.95 -0.67 -0.57
CA GLY A 294 -18.22 -0.07 -1.88
C GLY A 294 -19.08 1.18 -1.87
N SER A 295 -19.42 1.75 -0.70
CA SER A 295 -20.00 3.09 -0.66
C SER A 295 -18.93 4.16 -0.83
N ILE A 296 -19.32 5.34 -1.35
CA ILE A 296 -18.41 6.47 -1.49
C ILE A 296 -18.77 7.54 -0.45
N ALA A 297 -17.76 8.07 0.24
CA ALA A 297 -17.88 9.20 1.15
C ALA A 297 -17.10 10.39 0.60
N CYS A 298 -17.78 11.56 0.47
CA CYS A 298 -17.18 12.77 -0.06
C CYS A 298 -17.29 13.93 0.93
N TRP A 299 -16.31 14.86 0.87
CA TRP A 299 -16.29 16.07 1.69
C TRP A 299 -15.53 17.22 1.02
N GLY A 300 -15.64 18.42 1.58
CA GLY A 300 -15.12 19.64 1.02
C GLY A 300 -16.24 20.57 0.53
N PRO A 301 -15.99 21.49 -0.42
CA PRO A 301 -16.99 22.40 -0.96
C PRO A 301 -18.03 21.65 -1.81
N GLY A 302 -19.31 21.91 -1.56
CA GLY A 302 -20.44 21.29 -2.27
C GLY A 302 -20.95 22.07 -3.48
N ASN A 303 -20.46 23.29 -3.73
CA ASN A 303 -20.87 24.07 -4.87
C ASN A 303 -20.62 23.31 -6.20
N SER A 304 -21.46 23.54 -7.19
CA SER A 304 -21.49 22.80 -8.46
C SER A 304 -21.89 21.32 -8.31
N ASN A 305 -22.51 20.93 -7.20
CA ASN A 305 -22.93 19.55 -6.88
C ASN A 305 -21.80 18.50 -6.93
N ARG A 306 -20.52 18.90 -6.83
CA ARG A 306 -19.34 18.05 -7.02
C ARG A 306 -19.21 16.91 -6.01
N LEU A 307 -19.92 17.03 -4.86
CA LEU A 307 -19.88 15.98 -3.82
C LEU A 307 -20.89 14.85 -4.05
N GLY A 308 -21.79 14.97 -5.04
CA GLY A 308 -22.81 13.94 -5.29
C GLY A 308 -23.81 13.70 -4.16
N THR A 309 -23.86 14.57 -3.14
CA THR A 309 -24.71 14.41 -1.94
C THR A 309 -26.15 14.90 -2.13
N GLY A 310 -26.50 15.37 -3.33
CA GLY A 310 -27.80 16.04 -3.59
C GLY A 310 -27.91 17.44 -2.98
N SER A 311 -26.82 17.99 -2.45
CA SER A 311 -26.77 19.33 -1.83
C SER A 311 -25.55 20.10 -2.30
N VAL A 312 -25.72 21.42 -2.42
CA VAL A 312 -24.64 22.36 -2.72
C VAL A 312 -23.90 22.86 -1.46
N ALA A 313 -24.31 22.41 -0.30
CA ALA A 313 -23.67 22.78 0.96
C ALA A 313 -22.30 22.12 1.10
N ASN A 314 -21.35 22.88 1.66
CA ASN A 314 -20.04 22.32 2.02
C ASN A 314 -20.21 21.23 3.08
N GLN A 315 -19.43 20.17 2.94
CA GLN A 315 -19.32 19.07 3.91
C GLN A 315 -17.94 19.13 4.54
N ASN A 316 -17.88 19.40 5.83
CA ASN A 316 -16.61 19.45 6.57
C ASN A 316 -16.26 18.11 7.25
N THR A 317 -17.05 17.09 6.98
CA THR A 317 -16.88 15.70 7.42
C THR A 317 -17.12 14.75 6.25
N PRO A 318 -16.49 13.57 6.21
CA PRO A 318 -16.86 12.53 5.25
C PRO A 318 -18.35 12.22 5.29
N ASN A 319 -19.05 12.39 4.17
CA ASN A 319 -20.49 12.16 4.05
C ASN A 319 -20.77 11.16 2.93
N VAL A 320 -21.49 10.09 3.24
CA VAL A 320 -21.80 9.01 2.27
C VAL A 320 -22.75 9.51 1.21
N ILE A 321 -22.42 9.25 -0.04
CA ILE A 321 -23.29 9.52 -1.19
C ILE A 321 -24.37 8.44 -1.23
N GLN A 322 -25.65 8.85 -1.33
CA GLN A 322 -26.80 7.94 -1.20
C GLN A 322 -27.18 7.19 -2.50
N PHE A 323 -26.43 7.33 -3.58
CA PHE A 323 -26.85 6.85 -4.90
C PHE A 323 -26.24 5.53 -5.34
N PHE A 324 -25.56 4.81 -4.46
CA PHE A 324 -24.94 3.53 -4.80
C PHE A 324 -25.81 2.36 -4.37
N ASP A 325 -26.12 1.51 -5.34
CA ASP A 325 -26.78 0.24 -5.08
C ASP A 325 -25.78 -0.75 -4.44
N ALA A 326 -26.16 -1.30 -3.30
CA ALA A 326 -25.33 -2.29 -2.61
C ALA A 326 -25.10 -3.57 -3.45
N SER A 327 -25.87 -3.79 -4.52
CA SER A 327 -25.67 -4.87 -5.47
C SER A 327 -24.59 -4.60 -6.51
N ASN A 328 -24.07 -3.37 -6.58
CA ASN A 328 -23.02 -2.97 -7.50
C ASN A 328 -22.11 -1.92 -6.83
N PRO A 329 -21.22 -2.37 -5.92
CA PRO A 329 -20.39 -1.48 -5.13
C PRO A 329 -19.39 -0.72 -5.99
N ALA A 330 -18.98 0.47 -5.52
CA ALA A 330 -17.88 1.19 -6.12
C ALA A 330 -16.55 0.51 -5.77
N VAL A 331 -15.65 0.47 -6.74
CA VAL A 331 -14.29 -0.07 -6.59
C VAL A 331 -13.24 1.03 -6.68
N ASP A 332 -13.56 2.15 -7.33
CA ASP A 332 -12.68 3.29 -7.47
C ASP A 332 -13.45 4.59 -7.66
N VAL A 333 -12.78 5.72 -7.48
CA VAL A 333 -13.33 7.07 -7.69
C VAL A 333 -12.29 7.96 -8.35
N ALA A 334 -12.72 8.78 -9.32
CA ALA A 334 -11.86 9.72 -10.00
C ALA A 334 -12.49 11.13 -9.96
N LEU A 335 -11.71 12.11 -9.51
CA LEU A 335 -12.16 13.47 -9.27
C LEU A 335 -11.46 14.47 -10.20
N GLY A 336 -12.28 15.26 -10.89
CA GLY A 336 -11.80 16.44 -11.60
C GLY A 336 -11.87 17.69 -10.73
N ARG A 337 -11.69 18.84 -11.37
CA ARG A 337 -11.74 20.14 -10.67
C ARG A 337 -13.09 20.39 -9.99
N TYR A 338 -14.20 20.05 -10.63
CA TYR A 338 -15.57 20.33 -10.18
C TYR A 338 -16.52 19.15 -10.36
N SER A 339 -16.01 17.96 -10.59
CA SER A 339 -16.79 16.76 -10.89
C SER A 339 -16.14 15.55 -10.25
N GLY A 340 -16.88 14.46 -10.16
CA GLY A 340 -16.39 13.14 -9.76
C GLY A 340 -17.12 12.05 -10.51
N CYS A 341 -16.46 10.93 -10.70
CA CYS A 341 -17.01 9.72 -11.25
C CYS A 341 -16.66 8.55 -10.33
N GLY A 342 -17.57 7.60 -10.17
CA GLY A 342 -17.31 6.34 -9.48
C GLY A 342 -17.26 5.20 -10.49
N LEU A 343 -16.24 4.35 -10.40
CA LEU A 343 -16.16 3.08 -11.12
C LEU A 343 -16.81 2.00 -10.27
N LEU A 344 -17.74 1.28 -10.84
CA LEU A 344 -18.48 0.22 -10.16
C LEU A 344 -17.91 -1.16 -10.52
N GLU A 345 -18.15 -2.16 -9.66
CA GLU A 345 -17.60 -3.52 -9.80
C GLU A 345 -17.94 -4.17 -11.15
N ASN A 346 -19.11 -3.86 -11.73
CA ASN A 346 -19.51 -4.34 -13.05
C ASN A 346 -18.83 -3.61 -14.22
N GLY A 347 -17.91 -2.68 -13.96
CA GLY A 347 -17.22 -1.87 -14.97
C GLY A 347 -17.99 -0.65 -15.46
N SER A 348 -19.18 -0.37 -14.94
CA SER A 348 -19.90 0.86 -15.30
C SER A 348 -19.36 2.06 -14.52
N VAL A 349 -19.51 3.24 -15.10
CA VAL A 349 -19.12 4.53 -14.50
C VAL A 349 -20.37 5.34 -14.21
N THR A 350 -20.38 6.00 -13.05
CA THR A 350 -21.50 6.83 -12.60
C THR A 350 -21.06 8.23 -12.19
#